data_44d50d204149846ae2422a773fa95f4b
#
_entry.id   44d50d204149846ae2422a773fa95f4b
#
_cell.length_a   1.000
_cell.length_b   1.000
_cell.length_c   1.000
_cell.angle_alpha   90.00
_cell.angle_beta   90.00
_cell.angle_gamma   90.00
#
_symmetry.space_group_name_H-M   'P 1'
#
loop_
_entity.id
_entity.type
_entity.pdbx_description
1 polymer ?
#
loop_
_entity_poly.entity_id
_entity_poly.type
_entity_poly.pdbx_seq_one_letter_code
_entity_poly.pdbx_strand_id
1 'polypeptide(L)'
;METIDYIVLFLYFAIMACIGIALMRKQKRQEDFFMGGRNFGKLMQTFAAFGAGTGSADPVNTARGTFANGMSGMWGVMYWLFVTPIYWISAVWYRRMRCLTLGDWFTERYESKSMGVAYAIFGCFYYIVYGAMLFTAIGKVGVPLLGEVLLGTKTEYVLVPAVALIVMVYGMLGGLTAAYWTDVIQGVCIILLSVLLIPFGLNEVVNQFGSSGDTWTDGFRIMHEQLPASTFEIIGGSTASEFPLYAIVTIVIMNMIGIVLTPHFIVTGGGSAKSETDARVGLVSGNLIKRFCT
;
A
#
# COMPACT_ATOMS: atom_id res chain seq x y z
N MET A 1 -3.69 21.45 -13.84
CA MET A 1 -4.99 20.77 -13.66
C MET A 1 -6.10 21.63 -14.20
N GLU A 2 -7.03 21.01 -14.92
CA GLU A 2 -8.25 21.67 -15.42
C GLU A 2 -9.34 21.69 -14.34
N THR A 3 -10.40 22.47 -14.55
CA THR A 3 -11.53 22.53 -13.59
C THR A 3 -12.17 21.17 -13.34
N ILE A 4 -12.16 20.28 -14.34
CA ILE A 4 -12.68 18.92 -14.26
C ILE A 4 -11.91 18.10 -13.24
N ASP A 5 -10.57 18.23 -13.17
CA ASP A 5 -9.74 17.48 -12.24
C ASP A 5 -10.06 17.80 -10.78
N TYR A 6 -10.31 19.08 -10.48
CA TYR A 6 -10.72 19.51 -9.13
C TYR A 6 -12.10 18.98 -8.77
N ILE A 7 -13.04 18.92 -9.73
CA ILE A 7 -14.39 18.37 -9.51
C ILE A 7 -14.26 16.86 -9.21
N VAL A 8 -13.49 16.11 -9.98
CA VAL A 8 -13.28 14.67 -9.77
C VAL A 8 -12.65 14.40 -8.40
N LEU A 9 -11.62 15.18 -8.03
CA LEU A 9 -10.97 15.06 -6.74
C LEU A 9 -11.92 15.34 -5.58
N PHE A 10 -12.71 16.41 -5.68
CA PHE A 10 -13.70 16.77 -4.68
C PHE A 10 -14.79 15.69 -4.55
N LEU A 11 -15.29 15.19 -5.68
CA LEU A 11 -16.32 14.13 -5.71
C LEU A 11 -15.78 12.83 -5.06
N TYR A 12 -14.54 12.48 -5.36
CA TYR A 12 -13.88 11.34 -4.75
C TYR A 12 -13.84 11.46 -3.22
N PHE A 13 -13.32 12.56 -2.68
CA PHE A 13 -13.28 12.78 -1.23
C PHE A 13 -14.67 12.86 -0.59
N ALA A 14 -15.64 13.45 -1.28
CA ALA A 14 -17.02 13.48 -0.81
C ALA A 14 -17.61 12.06 -0.69
N ILE A 15 -17.39 11.20 -1.68
CA ILE A 15 -17.82 9.79 -1.62
C ILE A 15 -17.17 9.08 -0.43
N MET A 16 -15.87 9.25 -0.19
CA MET A 16 -15.17 8.64 0.94
C MET A 16 -15.75 9.10 2.29
N ALA A 17 -15.99 10.41 2.43
CA ALA A 17 -16.61 10.96 3.63
C ALA A 17 -18.05 10.43 3.84
N CYS A 18 -18.86 10.34 2.79
CA CYS A 18 -20.20 9.78 2.84
C CYS A 18 -20.22 8.32 3.30
N ILE A 19 -19.28 7.50 2.84
CA ILE A 19 -19.13 6.10 3.30
C ILE A 19 -18.84 6.08 4.79
N GLY A 20 -17.88 6.90 5.28
CA GLY A 20 -17.56 7.00 6.70
C GLY A 20 -18.78 7.35 7.56
N ILE A 21 -19.53 8.37 7.15
CA ILE A 21 -20.74 8.83 7.86
C ILE A 21 -21.85 7.77 7.83
N ALA A 22 -22.07 7.12 6.68
CA ALA A 22 -23.10 6.10 6.53
C ALA A 22 -22.86 4.88 7.42
N LEU A 23 -21.59 4.51 7.63
CA LEU A 23 -21.20 3.35 8.41
C LEU A 23 -21.04 3.64 9.91
N MET A 24 -20.91 4.90 10.31
CA MET A 24 -20.79 5.32 11.71
C MET A 24 -21.93 4.78 12.59
N ARG A 25 -23.15 4.80 12.07
CA ARG A 25 -24.36 4.36 12.81
C ARG A 25 -24.41 2.86 13.08
N LYS A 26 -23.59 2.05 12.41
CA LYS A 26 -23.57 0.58 12.54
C LYS A 26 -22.63 0.09 13.64
N GLN A 27 -21.79 0.97 14.17
CA GLN A 27 -20.76 0.61 15.13
C GLN A 27 -21.29 0.82 16.56
N LYS A 28 -21.44 -0.28 17.31
CA LYS A 28 -21.99 -0.25 18.67
C LYS A 28 -20.98 -0.69 19.73
N ARG A 29 -19.94 -1.45 19.36
CA ARG A 29 -18.94 -2.02 20.25
C ARG A 29 -17.54 -1.65 19.79
N GLN A 30 -16.55 -1.70 20.68
CA GLN A 30 -15.14 -1.51 20.34
C GLN A 30 -14.67 -2.50 19.27
N GLU A 31 -15.12 -3.74 19.34
CA GLU A 31 -14.79 -4.77 18.35
C GLU A 31 -15.35 -4.44 16.94
N ASP A 32 -16.53 -3.81 16.88
CA ASP A 32 -17.08 -3.34 15.60
C ASP A 32 -16.22 -2.23 15.00
N PHE A 33 -15.71 -1.33 15.86
CA PHE A 33 -14.88 -0.21 15.43
C PHE A 33 -13.48 -0.67 14.98
N PHE A 34 -12.78 -1.46 15.80
CA PHE A 34 -11.39 -1.85 15.53
C PHE A 34 -11.23 -3.09 14.65
N MET A 35 -12.20 -4.01 14.64
CA MET A 35 -12.14 -5.30 13.95
C MET A 35 -13.29 -5.52 12.97
N GLY A 36 -14.18 -4.54 12.77
CA GLY A 36 -15.35 -4.68 11.91
C GLY A 36 -16.28 -5.83 12.30
N GLY A 37 -16.36 -6.14 13.61
CA GLY A 37 -17.13 -7.27 14.13
C GLY A 37 -16.63 -8.64 13.67
N ARG A 38 -15.43 -8.75 13.08
CA ARG A 38 -14.81 -9.98 12.54
C ARG A 38 -15.69 -10.72 11.54
N ASN A 39 -16.39 -9.97 10.69
CA ASN A 39 -17.37 -10.51 9.74
C ASN A 39 -16.99 -10.34 8.27
N PHE A 40 -15.74 -9.96 7.98
CA PHE A 40 -15.31 -9.74 6.61
C PHE A 40 -15.08 -11.06 5.87
N GLY A 41 -15.78 -11.22 4.73
CA GLY A 41 -15.61 -12.36 3.81
C GLY A 41 -14.39 -12.18 2.91
N LYS A 42 -14.14 -13.18 2.06
CA LYS A 42 -12.97 -13.29 1.16
C LYS A 42 -12.71 -12.01 0.36
N LEU A 43 -13.73 -11.50 -0.34
CA LEU A 43 -13.59 -10.34 -1.21
C LEU A 43 -13.14 -9.10 -0.43
N MET A 44 -13.84 -8.80 0.67
CA MET A 44 -13.52 -7.65 1.52
C MET A 44 -12.11 -7.79 2.12
N GLN A 45 -11.75 -8.99 2.58
CA GLN A 45 -10.43 -9.25 3.13
C GLN A 45 -9.33 -9.16 2.04
N THR A 46 -9.61 -9.54 0.80
CA THR A 46 -8.69 -9.39 -0.34
C THR A 46 -8.42 -7.91 -0.63
N PHE A 47 -9.46 -7.11 -0.75
CA PHE A 47 -9.28 -5.68 -1.01
C PHE A 47 -8.68 -4.93 0.19
N ALA A 48 -9.00 -5.33 1.42
CA ALA A 48 -8.37 -4.78 2.60
C ALA A 48 -6.87 -5.09 2.66
N ALA A 49 -6.47 -6.32 2.35
CA ALA A 49 -5.05 -6.69 2.28
C ALA A 49 -4.33 -6.01 1.12
N PHE A 50 -5.01 -5.85 -0.03
CA PHE A 50 -4.51 -5.12 -1.19
C PHE A 50 -4.34 -3.63 -0.87
N GLY A 51 -5.39 -2.97 -0.38
CA GLY A 51 -5.40 -1.53 -0.06
C GLY A 51 -4.46 -1.17 1.07
N ALA A 52 -4.51 -1.89 2.19
CA ALA A 52 -3.59 -1.67 3.32
C ALA A 52 -2.12 -1.93 2.95
N GLY A 53 -1.88 -2.83 1.99
CA GLY A 53 -0.55 -3.11 1.48
C GLY A 53 -0.06 -2.12 0.43
N THR A 54 -0.95 -1.41 -0.27
CA THR A 54 -0.62 -0.52 -1.39
C THR A 54 -0.70 0.93 -0.91
N GLY A 55 0.43 1.47 -0.52
CA GLY A 55 0.53 2.86 -0.06
C GLY A 55 0.95 3.82 -1.18
N SER A 56 0.77 5.13 -0.94
CA SER A 56 1.24 6.20 -1.84
C SER A 56 2.75 6.15 -2.10
N ALA A 57 3.52 5.57 -1.19
CA ALA A 57 4.96 5.43 -1.32
C ALA A 57 5.39 4.33 -2.31
N ASP A 58 4.55 3.32 -2.55
CA ASP A 58 4.93 2.19 -3.43
C ASP A 58 5.24 2.62 -4.87
N PRO A 59 4.36 3.35 -5.60
CA PRO A 59 4.66 3.78 -6.95
C PRO A 59 5.85 4.74 -7.02
N VAL A 60 6.00 5.62 -6.02
CA VAL A 60 7.13 6.55 -5.95
C VAL A 60 8.45 5.81 -5.76
N ASN A 61 8.48 4.84 -4.85
CA ASN A 61 9.68 4.04 -4.59
C ASN A 61 10.02 3.11 -5.76
N THR A 62 9.00 2.51 -6.40
CA THR A 62 9.21 1.68 -7.59
C THR A 62 9.77 2.49 -8.75
N ALA A 63 9.17 3.64 -9.06
CA ALA A 63 9.65 4.53 -10.12
C ALA A 63 11.08 5.02 -9.84
N ARG A 64 11.38 5.47 -8.60
CA ARG A 64 12.74 5.86 -8.21
C ARG A 64 13.72 4.69 -8.30
N GLY A 65 13.34 3.53 -7.78
CA GLY A 65 14.18 2.34 -7.76
C GLY A 65 14.54 1.88 -9.17
N THR A 66 13.56 1.78 -10.07
CA THR A 66 13.79 1.39 -11.46
C THR A 66 14.53 2.45 -12.27
N PHE A 67 14.30 3.73 -12.01
CA PHE A 67 15.07 4.80 -12.64
C PHE A 67 16.55 4.76 -12.25
N ALA A 68 16.85 4.52 -10.97
CA ALA A 68 18.22 4.51 -10.46
C ALA A 68 18.98 3.19 -10.74
N ASN A 69 18.28 2.06 -10.74
CA ASN A 69 18.89 0.71 -10.72
C ASN A 69 18.44 -0.17 -11.89
N GLY A 70 17.68 0.35 -12.84
CA GLY A 70 17.06 -0.47 -13.89
C GLY A 70 16.07 -1.49 -13.32
N MET A 71 15.94 -2.65 -13.98
CA MET A 71 15.02 -3.70 -13.55
C MET A 71 15.32 -4.25 -12.14
N SER A 72 16.55 -4.20 -11.68
CA SER A 72 16.86 -4.62 -10.30
C SER A 72 16.18 -3.75 -9.24
N GLY A 73 15.81 -2.50 -9.56
CA GLY A 73 15.07 -1.60 -8.68
C GLY A 73 13.68 -2.10 -8.28
N MET A 74 13.07 -3.01 -9.08
CA MET A 74 11.80 -3.65 -8.75
C MET A 74 11.86 -4.49 -7.46
N TRP A 75 13.05 -4.91 -7.02
CA TRP A 75 13.21 -5.63 -5.76
C TRP A 75 12.81 -4.80 -4.54
N GLY A 76 12.75 -3.48 -4.64
CA GLY A 76 12.19 -2.61 -3.60
C GLY A 76 10.74 -2.96 -3.20
N VAL A 77 10.00 -3.65 -4.06
CA VAL A 77 8.62 -4.10 -3.80
C VAL A 77 8.41 -5.60 -4.04
N MET A 78 9.18 -6.23 -4.94
CA MET A 78 8.98 -7.64 -5.33
C MET A 78 9.40 -8.66 -4.26
N TYR A 79 10.25 -8.30 -3.30
CA TYR A 79 10.62 -9.19 -2.20
C TYR A 79 9.40 -9.70 -1.40
N TRP A 80 8.30 -8.97 -1.40
CA TRP A 80 7.04 -9.38 -0.76
C TRP A 80 6.42 -10.65 -1.36
N LEU A 81 6.74 -11.01 -2.61
CA LEU A 81 6.31 -12.28 -3.19
C LEU A 81 6.79 -13.49 -2.37
N PHE A 82 8.03 -13.42 -1.88
CA PHE A 82 8.62 -14.49 -1.07
C PHE A 82 8.04 -14.55 0.35
N VAL A 83 7.46 -13.45 0.82
CA VAL A 83 6.76 -13.39 2.10
C VAL A 83 5.32 -13.93 1.98
N THR A 84 4.73 -13.91 0.80
CA THR A 84 3.35 -14.31 0.56
C THR A 84 2.99 -15.72 1.08
N PRO A 85 3.84 -16.77 0.97
CA PRO A 85 3.55 -18.07 1.57
C PRO A 85 3.37 -18.04 3.09
N ILE A 86 4.09 -17.15 3.79
CA ILE A 86 3.97 -17.00 5.25
C ILE A 86 2.60 -16.46 5.64
N TYR A 87 1.98 -15.65 4.79
CA TYR A 87 0.63 -15.15 5.02
C TYR A 87 -0.41 -16.27 5.17
N TRP A 88 -0.20 -17.41 4.51
CA TRP A 88 -1.10 -18.56 4.63
C TRP A 88 -1.14 -19.12 6.05
N ILE A 89 -0.03 -19.06 6.76
CA ILE A 89 0.10 -19.52 8.14
C ILE A 89 -0.30 -18.41 9.11
N SER A 90 0.24 -17.21 8.94
CA SER A 90 0.03 -16.09 9.85
C SER A 90 -1.42 -15.61 9.89
N ALA A 91 -2.16 -15.69 8.77
CA ALA A 91 -3.56 -15.31 8.72
C ALA A 91 -4.43 -16.11 9.70
N VAL A 92 -4.17 -17.43 9.82
CA VAL A 92 -4.88 -18.28 10.78
C VAL A 92 -4.50 -17.91 12.22
N TRP A 93 -3.23 -17.65 12.45
CA TRP A 93 -2.74 -17.25 13.74
C TRP A 93 -3.41 -15.96 14.22
N TYR A 94 -3.43 -14.90 13.41
CA TYR A 94 -4.14 -13.65 13.74
C TYR A 94 -5.63 -13.86 13.94
N ARG A 95 -6.26 -14.74 13.14
CA ARG A 95 -7.69 -15.04 13.30
C ARG A 95 -8.01 -15.76 14.61
N ARG A 96 -7.11 -16.62 15.09
CA ARG A 96 -7.25 -17.39 16.32
C ARG A 96 -6.94 -16.61 17.59
N MET A 97 -6.01 -15.65 17.52
CA MET A 97 -5.61 -14.85 18.68
C MET A 97 -6.77 -14.17 19.40
N ARG A 98 -7.76 -13.67 18.66
CA ARG A 98 -8.90 -12.91 19.18
C ARG A 98 -8.55 -11.65 19.95
N CYS A 99 -7.29 -11.20 19.96
CA CYS A 99 -6.85 -9.94 20.54
C CYS A 99 -7.24 -8.75 19.65
N LEU A 100 -7.34 -7.55 20.20
CA LEU A 100 -7.55 -6.31 19.45
C LEU A 100 -6.22 -5.78 18.90
N THR A 101 -5.16 -5.94 19.67
CA THR A 101 -3.80 -5.51 19.33
C THR A 101 -2.80 -6.64 19.56
N LEU A 102 -1.62 -6.56 18.91
CA LEU A 102 -0.52 -7.45 19.24
C LEU A 102 0.02 -7.18 20.66
N GLY A 103 -0.14 -5.97 21.18
CA GLY A 103 0.18 -5.66 22.57
C GLY A 103 -0.62 -6.48 23.57
N ASP A 104 -1.91 -6.71 23.29
CA ASP A 104 -2.76 -7.59 24.12
C ASP A 104 -2.23 -9.01 24.08
N TRP A 105 -1.87 -9.51 22.89
CA TRP A 105 -1.29 -10.84 22.74
C TRP A 105 0.02 -11.00 23.53
N PHE A 106 0.92 -10.00 23.49
CA PHE A 106 2.15 -10.03 24.29
C PHE A 106 1.85 -10.06 25.79
N THR A 107 0.86 -9.28 26.23
CA THR A 107 0.43 -9.25 27.62
C THR A 107 -0.09 -10.63 28.07
N GLU A 108 -0.96 -11.24 27.28
CA GLU A 108 -1.52 -12.57 27.58
C GLU A 108 -0.48 -13.68 27.49
N ARG A 109 0.38 -13.65 26.46
CA ARG A 109 1.38 -14.71 26.22
C ARG A 109 2.45 -14.78 27.29
N TYR A 110 2.89 -13.62 27.79
CA TYR A 110 3.98 -13.51 28.76
C TYR A 110 3.51 -13.15 30.18
N GLU A 111 2.20 -13.04 30.39
CA GLU A 111 1.58 -12.64 31.65
C GLU A 111 2.18 -11.34 32.22
N SER A 112 2.60 -10.44 31.31
CA SER A 112 3.35 -9.24 31.66
C SER A 112 2.78 -7.99 30.99
N LYS A 113 2.21 -7.09 31.79
CA LYS A 113 1.75 -5.78 31.30
C LYS A 113 2.87 -4.94 30.71
N SER A 114 4.10 -5.10 31.22
CA SER A 114 5.28 -4.36 30.72
C SER A 114 5.58 -4.70 29.26
N MET A 115 5.42 -5.96 28.87
CA MET A 115 5.61 -6.39 27.48
C MET A 115 4.57 -5.75 26.55
N GLY A 116 3.31 -5.71 26.97
CA GLY A 116 2.25 -5.03 26.20
C GLY A 116 2.51 -3.54 26.05
N VAL A 117 2.93 -2.85 27.12
CA VAL A 117 3.30 -1.44 27.08
C VAL A 117 4.51 -1.19 26.18
N ALA A 118 5.56 -2.01 26.28
CA ALA A 118 6.74 -1.90 25.41
C ALA A 118 6.34 -2.04 23.93
N TYR A 119 5.47 -2.99 23.60
CA TYR A 119 4.97 -3.15 22.25
C TYR A 119 4.09 -1.96 21.80
N ALA A 120 3.28 -1.40 22.67
CA ALA A 120 2.48 -0.20 22.37
C ALA A 120 3.37 1.01 22.04
N ILE A 121 4.45 1.21 22.81
CA ILE A 121 5.45 2.26 22.51
C ILE A 121 6.09 2.02 21.15
N PHE A 122 6.53 0.79 20.88
CA PHE A 122 7.06 0.41 19.55
C PHE A 122 6.04 0.71 18.44
N GLY A 123 4.77 0.36 18.62
CA GLY A 123 3.71 0.62 17.66
C GLY A 123 3.49 2.11 17.38
N CYS A 124 3.56 2.97 18.42
CA CYS A 124 3.49 4.42 18.25
C CYS A 124 4.65 4.95 17.37
N PHE A 125 5.87 4.55 17.70
CA PHE A 125 7.04 4.91 16.87
C PHE A 125 6.92 4.41 15.44
N TYR A 126 6.51 3.17 15.27
CA TYR A 126 6.30 2.58 13.94
C TYR A 126 5.33 3.43 13.11
N TYR A 127 4.16 3.79 13.67
CA TYR A 127 3.16 4.56 12.92
C TYR A 127 3.57 6.01 12.66
N ILE A 128 4.36 6.63 13.53
CA ILE A 128 4.90 7.97 13.27
C ILE A 128 5.83 7.93 12.05
N VAL A 129 6.78 6.99 12.01
CA VAL A 129 7.75 6.88 10.91
C VAL A 129 7.05 6.44 9.62
N TYR A 130 6.19 5.42 9.70
CA TYR A 130 5.45 4.91 8.54
C TYR A 130 4.48 5.96 7.97
N GLY A 131 3.76 6.67 8.84
CA GLY A 131 2.88 7.76 8.43
C GLY A 131 3.64 8.92 7.78
N ALA A 132 4.78 9.31 8.33
CA ALA A 132 5.63 10.34 7.73
C ALA A 132 6.09 9.96 6.31
N MET A 133 6.44 8.69 6.10
CA MET A 133 6.81 8.17 4.78
C MET A 133 5.65 8.28 3.78
N LEU A 134 4.43 7.87 4.17
CA LEU A 134 3.25 7.94 3.32
C LEU A 134 2.88 9.39 2.97
N PHE A 135 2.88 10.29 3.94
CA PHE A 135 2.58 11.70 3.71
C PHE A 135 3.63 12.40 2.85
N THR A 136 4.91 12.06 3.01
CA THR A 136 5.99 12.56 2.13
C THR A 136 5.76 12.13 0.68
N ALA A 137 5.32 10.89 0.45
CA ALA A 137 5.02 10.40 -0.90
C ALA A 137 3.82 11.16 -1.52
N ILE A 138 2.78 11.45 -0.74
CA ILE A 138 1.64 12.28 -1.19
C ILE A 138 2.12 13.67 -1.63
N GLY A 139 2.99 14.30 -0.85
CA GLY A 139 3.59 15.59 -1.21
C GLY A 139 4.34 15.52 -2.54
N LYS A 140 5.21 14.51 -2.71
CA LYS A 140 6.01 14.33 -3.93
C LYS A 140 5.18 14.06 -5.19
N VAL A 141 4.06 13.35 -5.08
CA VAL A 141 3.14 13.14 -6.21
C VAL A 141 2.27 14.37 -6.46
N GLY A 142 1.89 15.07 -5.40
CA GLY A 142 1.02 16.24 -5.49
C GLY A 142 1.66 17.45 -6.13
N VAL A 143 2.96 17.69 -5.88
CA VAL A 143 3.67 18.87 -6.43
C VAL A 143 3.68 18.90 -7.96
N PRO A 144 4.04 17.85 -8.70
CA PRO A 144 3.95 17.84 -10.16
C PRO A 144 2.54 18.06 -10.71
N LEU A 145 1.50 17.64 -9.97
CA LEU A 145 0.10 17.75 -10.40
C LEU A 145 -0.51 19.13 -10.12
N LEU A 146 -0.23 19.69 -8.95
CA LEU A 146 -0.86 20.93 -8.45
C LEU A 146 0.02 22.18 -8.61
N GLY A 147 1.31 21.98 -8.96
CA GLY A 147 2.31 23.04 -8.98
C GLY A 147 3.04 23.21 -7.64
N GLU A 148 4.14 23.94 -7.65
CA GLU A 148 4.99 24.14 -6.46
C GLU A 148 4.32 24.97 -5.36
N VAL A 149 3.41 25.88 -5.75
CA VAL A 149 2.74 26.82 -4.84
C VAL A 149 1.23 26.68 -4.94
N LEU A 150 0.60 26.39 -3.81
CA LEU A 150 -0.84 26.32 -3.64
C LEU A 150 -1.27 27.26 -2.51
N LEU A 151 -2.25 28.12 -2.74
CA LEU A 151 -2.74 29.10 -1.77
C LEU A 151 -1.64 30.00 -1.16
N GLY A 152 -0.60 30.36 -1.95
CA GLY A 152 0.50 31.24 -1.52
C GLY A 152 1.58 30.56 -0.67
N THR A 153 1.51 29.22 -0.48
CA THR A 153 2.52 28.44 0.25
C THR A 153 2.95 27.22 -0.58
N LYS A 154 4.00 26.52 -0.16
CA LYS A 154 4.41 25.27 -0.84
C LYS A 154 3.26 24.27 -0.79
N THR A 155 2.98 23.66 -1.94
CA THR A 155 1.87 22.69 -2.12
C THR A 155 1.86 21.59 -1.06
N GLU A 156 3.02 21.09 -0.67
CA GLU A 156 3.14 20.03 0.35
C GLU A 156 2.55 20.47 1.71
N TYR A 157 2.72 21.73 2.11
CA TYR A 157 2.23 22.24 3.40
C TYR A 157 0.71 22.45 3.44
N VAL A 158 0.06 22.48 2.29
CA VAL A 158 -1.41 22.55 2.20
C VAL A 158 -1.99 21.15 1.96
N LEU A 159 -1.44 20.42 0.99
CA LEU A 159 -1.96 19.12 0.56
C LEU A 159 -1.88 18.07 1.66
N VAL A 160 -0.72 17.94 2.31
CA VAL A 160 -0.50 16.88 3.32
C VAL A 160 -1.44 17.04 4.52
N PRO A 161 -1.56 18.21 5.16
CA PRO A 161 -2.52 18.39 6.25
C PRO A 161 -3.98 18.23 5.80
N ALA A 162 -4.33 18.67 4.61
CA ALA A 162 -5.69 18.53 4.08
C ALA A 162 -6.07 17.06 3.91
N VAL A 163 -5.20 16.26 3.27
CA VAL A 163 -5.41 14.81 3.13
C VAL A 163 -5.43 14.12 4.50
N ALA A 164 -4.50 14.47 5.38
CA ALA A 164 -4.46 13.91 6.74
C ALA A 164 -5.76 14.17 7.51
N LEU A 165 -6.30 15.39 7.42
CA LEU A 165 -7.56 15.75 8.06
C LEU A 165 -8.73 14.93 7.50
N ILE A 166 -8.84 14.82 6.19
CA ILE A 166 -9.90 14.04 5.54
C ILE A 166 -9.84 12.57 5.97
N VAL A 167 -8.64 11.96 5.93
CA VAL A 167 -8.43 10.55 6.34
C VAL A 167 -8.78 10.37 7.82
N MET A 168 -8.36 11.29 8.67
CA MET A 168 -8.67 11.26 10.09
C MET A 168 -10.18 11.32 10.35
N VAL A 169 -10.88 12.24 9.69
CA VAL A 169 -12.33 12.41 9.87
C VAL A 169 -13.10 11.15 9.48
N TYR A 170 -12.90 10.62 8.27
CA TYR A 170 -13.66 9.43 7.89
C TYR A 170 -13.24 8.17 8.66
N GLY A 171 -11.97 8.05 9.03
CA GLY A 171 -11.48 6.94 9.84
C GLY A 171 -12.04 6.94 11.27
N MET A 172 -12.09 8.11 11.92
CA MET A 172 -12.68 8.27 13.26
C MET A 172 -14.21 8.05 13.26
N LEU A 173 -14.89 8.44 12.20
CA LEU A 173 -16.34 8.28 12.10
C LEU A 173 -16.74 6.83 11.75
N GLY A 174 -16.07 6.22 10.81
CA GLY A 174 -16.49 4.95 10.22
C GLY A 174 -15.72 3.70 10.69
N GLY A 175 -14.63 3.86 11.44
CA GLY A 175 -13.79 2.76 11.92
C GLY A 175 -13.28 1.84 10.80
N LEU A 176 -12.93 0.61 11.14
CA LEU A 176 -12.36 -0.36 10.21
C LEU A 176 -13.30 -0.72 9.05
N THR A 177 -14.60 -0.76 9.30
CA THR A 177 -15.58 -1.11 8.25
C THR A 177 -15.60 -0.07 7.15
N ALA A 178 -15.50 1.22 7.50
CA ALA A 178 -15.40 2.29 6.50
C ALA A 178 -14.08 2.21 5.75
N ALA A 179 -12.96 1.99 6.44
CA ALA A 179 -11.66 1.84 5.80
C ALA A 179 -11.69 0.70 4.76
N TYR A 180 -12.24 -0.45 5.09
CA TYR A 180 -12.31 -1.58 4.16
C TYR A 180 -13.22 -1.32 2.94
N TRP A 181 -14.34 -0.62 3.12
CA TRP A 181 -15.18 -0.22 1.99
C TRP A 181 -14.48 0.80 1.09
N THR A 182 -13.75 1.75 1.68
CA THR A 182 -12.94 2.68 0.88
C THR A 182 -11.81 1.95 0.16
N ASP A 183 -11.17 0.95 0.80
CA ASP A 183 -10.14 0.12 0.17
C ASP A 183 -10.65 -0.66 -1.04
N VAL A 184 -11.92 -1.13 -1.03
CA VAL A 184 -12.53 -1.78 -2.20
C VAL A 184 -12.59 -0.81 -3.38
N ILE A 185 -13.09 0.40 -3.17
CA ILE A 185 -13.23 1.40 -4.24
C ILE A 185 -11.84 1.84 -4.73
N GLN A 186 -10.96 2.16 -3.80
CA GLN A 186 -9.59 2.57 -4.11
C GLN A 186 -8.84 1.46 -4.82
N GLY A 187 -9.01 0.21 -4.38
CA GLY A 187 -8.38 -0.94 -5.00
C GLY A 187 -8.79 -1.14 -6.46
N VAL A 188 -10.08 -0.96 -6.77
CA VAL A 188 -10.54 -0.98 -8.17
C VAL A 188 -9.90 0.15 -8.98
N CYS A 189 -9.86 1.36 -8.45
CA CYS A 189 -9.21 2.51 -9.11
C CYS A 189 -7.70 2.25 -9.33
N ILE A 190 -7.00 1.66 -8.36
CA ILE A 190 -5.58 1.33 -8.48
C ILE A 190 -5.36 0.29 -9.58
N ILE A 191 -6.17 -0.77 -9.63
CA ILE A 191 -6.07 -1.79 -10.69
C ILE A 191 -6.29 -1.16 -12.07
N LEU A 192 -7.33 -0.34 -12.22
CA LEU A 192 -7.61 0.35 -13.48
C LEU A 192 -6.45 1.26 -13.88
N LEU A 193 -5.92 2.06 -12.95
CA LEU A 193 -4.79 2.94 -13.20
C LEU A 193 -3.55 2.15 -13.62
N SER A 194 -3.22 1.05 -12.92
CA SER A 194 -2.06 0.21 -13.23
C SER A 194 -2.14 -0.39 -14.62
N VAL A 195 -3.33 -0.87 -15.02
CA VAL A 195 -3.55 -1.42 -16.37
C VAL A 195 -3.45 -0.35 -17.45
N LEU A 196 -4.03 0.84 -17.19
CA LEU A 196 -4.01 1.95 -18.14
C LEU A 196 -2.61 2.57 -18.28
N LEU A 197 -1.81 2.56 -17.23
CA LEU A 197 -0.47 3.15 -17.25
C LEU A 197 0.46 2.47 -18.27
N ILE A 198 0.27 1.16 -18.51
CA ILE A 198 1.10 0.40 -19.46
C ILE A 198 0.98 0.94 -20.89
N PRO A 199 -0.21 0.97 -21.52
CA PRO A 199 -0.32 1.46 -22.88
C PRO A 199 -0.01 2.96 -23.00
N PHE A 200 -0.38 3.77 -22.02
CA PHE A 200 -0.08 5.21 -22.05
C PHE A 200 1.42 5.46 -21.90
N GLY A 201 2.10 4.77 -20.99
CA GLY A 201 3.54 4.90 -20.79
C GLY A 201 4.34 4.43 -22.02
N LEU A 202 3.96 3.29 -22.60
CA LEU A 202 4.58 2.80 -23.83
C LEU A 202 4.34 3.74 -25.02
N ASN A 203 3.14 4.29 -25.13
CA ASN A 203 2.85 5.27 -26.18
C ASN A 203 3.70 6.54 -26.03
N GLU A 204 3.96 6.98 -24.82
CA GLU A 204 4.86 8.11 -24.56
C GLU A 204 6.30 7.79 -24.99
N VAL A 205 6.78 6.58 -24.72
CA VAL A 205 8.10 6.13 -25.21
C VAL A 205 8.16 6.17 -26.75
N VAL A 206 7.11 5.69 -27.42
CA VAL A 206 7.02 5.72 -28.90
C VAL A 206 7.00 7.16 -29.41
N ASN A 207 6.23 8.05 -28.77
CA ASN A 207 6.16 9.47 -29.16
C ASN A 207 7.50 10.19 -29.05
N GLN A 208 8.31 9.86 -28.04
CA GLN A 208 9.59 10.51 -27.82
C GLN A 208 10.76 9.91 -28.61
N PHE A 209 10.76 8.60 -28.81
CA PHE A 209 11.92 7.86 -29.34
C PHE A 209 11.59 6.98 -30.55
N GLY A 210 10.31 6.84 -30.91
CA GLY A 210 9.86 6.00 -32.01
C GLY A 210 9.97 6.67 -33.38
N SER A 211 9.71 5.88 -34.41
CA SER A 211 9.66 6.31 -35.83
C SER A 211 8.21 6.39 -36.32
N SER A 212 8.02 7.07 -37.48
CA SER A 212 6.69 7.16 -38.11
C SER A 212 6.18 5.77 -38.50
N GLY A 213 5.09 5.34 -37.81
CA GLY A 213 4.46 4.02 -38.04
C GLY A 213 4.59 3.03 -36.90
N ASP A 214 5.39 3.35 -35.85
CA ASP A 214 5.46 2.54 -34.63
C ASP A 214 4.15 2.65 -33.83
N THR A 215 3.73 1.52 -33.26
CA THR A 215 2.56 1.41 -32.38
C THR A 215 3.00 1.38 -30.91
N TRP A 216 2.09 1.57 -29.98
CA TRP A 216 2.40 1.54 -28.54
C TRP A 216 3.10 0.24 -28.11
N THR A 217 2.86 -0.89 -28.78
CA THR A 217 3.54 -2.17 -28.52
C THR A 217 5.02 -2.17 -28.89
N ASP A 218 5.42 -1.33 -29.84
CA ASP A 218 6.82 -1.18 -30.24
C ASP A 218 7.66 -0.47 -29.16
N GLY A 219 7.00 0.16 -28.18
CA GLY A 219 7.66 0.80 -27.07
C GLY A 219 8.61 -0.11 -26.31
N PHE A 220 8.29 -1.41 -26.17
CA PHE A 220 9.21 -2.39 -25.54
C PHE A 220 10.47 -2.60 -26.38
N ARG A 221 10.35 -2.68 -27.70
CA ARG A 221 11.49 -2.80 -28.62
C ARG A 221 12.37 -1.56 -28.56
N ILE A 222 11.76 -0.37 -28.60
CA ILE A 222 12.46 0.91 -28.53
C ILE A 222 13.23 1.04 -27.22
N MET A 223 12.62 0.66 -26.08
CA MET A 223 13.33 0.65 -24.79
C MET A 223 14.57 -0.26 -24.82
N HIS A 224 14.47 -1.46 -25.45
CA HIS A 224 15.60 -2.39 -25.56
C HIS A 224 16.71 -1.86 -26.47
N GLU A 225 16.38 -1.09 -27.50
CA GLU A 225 17.33 -0.49 -28.43
C GLU A 225 18.03 0.74 -27.83
N GLN A 226 17.31 1.52 -27.00
CA GLN A 226 17.82 2.79 -26.45
C GLN A 226 18.56 2.63 -25.12
N LEU A 227 18.24 1.60 -24.35
CA LEU A 227 18.83 1.41 -23.03
C LEU A 227 19.94 0.34 -23.04
N PRO A 228 21.01 0.53 -22.26
CA PRO A 228 22.05 -0.48 -22.13
C PRO A 228 21.50 -1.80 -21.56
N ALA A 229 22.04 -2.93 -22.00
CA ALA A 229 21.61 -4.27 -21.57
C ALA A 229 21.65 -4.45 -20.03
N SER A 230 22.57 -3.77 -19.35
CA SER A 230 22.66 -3.77 -17.88
C SER A 230 21.42 -3.22 -17.17
N THR A 231 20.63 -2.37 -17.86
CA THR A 231 19.36 -1.86 -17.32
C THR A 231 18.31 -2.95 -17.13
N PHE A 232 18.41 -4.04 -17.91
CA PHE A 232 17.47 -5.17 -17.87
C PHE A 232 17.92 -6.32 -16.95
N GLU A 233 19.04 -6.16 -16.25
CA GLU A 233 19.49 -7.14 -15.29
C GLU A 233 18.58 -7.13 -14.05
N ILE A 234 18.09 -8.34 -13.69
CA ILE A 234 17.19 -8.51 -12.52
C ILE A 234 17.97 -8.43 -11.21
N ILE A 235 19.23 -8.86 -11.22
CA ILE A 235 20.14 -8.79 -10.05
C ILE A 235 21.18 -7.74 -10.38
N GLY A 236 21.21 -6.66 -9.60
CA GLY A 236 22.19 -5.60 -9.80
C GLY A 236 23.60 -6.01 -9.40
N GLY A 237 24.59 -5.57 -10.16
CA GLY A 237 26.00 -5.76 -9.82
C GLY A 237 26.37 -5.05 -8.51
N SER A 238 27.34 -5.59 -7.80
CA SER A 238 27.74 -5.15 -6.45
C SER A 238 28.18 -3.69 -6.34
N THR A 239 28.58 -3.09 -7.44
CA THR A 239 29.15 -1.72 -7.47
C THR A 239 28.23 -0.64 -8.00
N ALA A 240 27.15 -0.99 -8.70
CA ALA A 240 26.29 -0.04 -9.40
C ALA A 240 24.83 -0.06 -8.96
N SER A 241 24.35 -1.11 -8.30
CA SER A 241 22.95 -1.27 -7.90
C SER A 241 22.79 -1.37 -6.40
N GLU A 242 21.70 -0.78 -5.88
CA GLU A 242 21.26 -0.94 -4.49
C GLU A 242 20.77 -2.37 -4.19
N PHE A 243 20.58 -3.23 -5.22
CA PHE A 243 20.01 -4.57 -5.12
C PHE A 243 20.95 -5.69 -5.61
N PRO A 244 22.17 -5.83 -5.04
CA PRO A 244 22.96 -7.04 -5.25
C PRO A 244 22.28 -8.25 -4.58
N LEU A 245 22.63 -9.47 -5.00
CA LEU A 245 21.98 -10.70 -4.54
C LEU A 245 21.90 -10.80 -3.01
N TYR A 246 22.99 -10.47 -2.31
CA TYR A 246 23.00 -10.54 -0.83
C TYR A 246 22.00 -9.55 -0.19
N ALA A 247 21.83 -8.36 -0.75
CA ALA A 247 20.87 -7.39 -0.26
C ALA A 247 19.44 -7.90 -0.48
N ILE A 248 19.13 -8.46 -1.66
CA ILE A 248 17.83 -9.06 -1.97
C ILE A 248 17.51 -10.16 -0.96
N VAL A 249 18.42 -11.11 -0.76
CA VAL A 249 18.23 -12.21 0.21
C VAL A 249 18.02 -11.67 1.63
N THR A 250 18.81 -10.69 2.03
CA THR A 250 18.69 -10.07 3.37
C THR A 250 17.35 -9.40 3.55
N ILE A 251 16.88 -8.61 2.57
CA ILE A 251 15.57 -7.94 2.60
C ILE A 251 14.43 -8.97 2.69
N VAL A 252 14.50 -10.05 1.91
CA VAL A 252 13.51 -11.14 1.97
C VAL A 252 13.45 -11.75 3.37
N ILE A 253 14.58 -12.16 3.94
CA ILE A 253 14.62 -12.78 5.28
C ILE A 253 14.12 -11.80 6.35
N MET A 254 14.57 -10.56 6.33
CA MET A 254 14.12 -9.53 7.28
C MET A 254 12.60 -9.33 7.23
N ASN A 255 12.02 -9.32 6.03
CA ASN A 255 10.58 -9.15 5.90
C ASN A 255 9.80 -10.40 6.26
N MET A 256 10.32 -11.60 6.04
CA MET A 256 9.72 -12.85 6.52
C MET A 256 9.54 -12.84 8.04
N ILE A 257 10.51 -12.28 8.78
CA ILE A 257 10.45 -12.16 10.25
C ILE A 257 9.57 -10.95 10.63
N GLY A 258 9.80 -9.81 9.99
CA GLY A 258 9.17 -8.54 10.33
C GLY A 258 7.65 -8.55 10.19
N ILE A 259 7.12 -9.30 9.22
CA ILE A 259 5.70 -9.34 8.93
C ILE A 259 4.84 -9.78 10.13
N VAL A 260 5.36 -10.68 10.95
CA VAL A 260 4.64 -11.20 12.13
C VAL A 260 4.55 -10.16 13.23
N LEU A 261 5.47 -9.21 13.25
CA LEU A 261 5.59 -8.19 14.31
C LEU A 261 4.95 -6.85 13.96
N THR A 262 4.61 -6.63 12.70
CA THR A 262 4.07 -5.35 12.24
C THR A 262 2.67 -5.09 12.78
N PRO A 263 2.41 -3.94 13.46
CA PRO A 263 1.20 -3.73 14.24
C PRO A 263 -0.12 -3.85 13.47
N HIS A 264 -0.19 -3.44 12.22
CA HIS A 264 -1.43 -3.47 11.43
C HIS A 264 -1.84 -4.89 10.99
N PHE A 265 -0.93 -5.86 10.97
CA PHE A 265 -1.24 -7.21 10.48
C PHE A 265 -2.22 -7.98 11.36
N ILE A 266 -2.38 -7.64 12.63
CA ILE A 266 -3.42 -8.27 13.45
C ILE A 266 -4.83 -8.02 12.87
N VAL A 267 -5.01 -6.87 12.23
CA VAL A 267 -6.28 -6.45 11.64
C VAL A 267 -6.38 -6.92 10.18
N THR A 268 -5.46 -6.43 9.35
CA THR A 268 -5.45 -6.68 7.90
C THR A 268 -4.99 -8.10 7.55
N GLY A 269 -4.19 -8.71 8.42
CA GLY A 269 -3.65 -10.05 8.26
C GLY A 269 -4.62 -11.19 8.55
N GLY A 270 -5.89 -10.89 8.88
CA GLY A 270 -6.91 -11.91 9.05
C GLY A 270 -7.69 -11.87 10.36
N GLY A 271 -7.28 -11.06 11.35
CA GLY A 271 -7.99 -10.92 12.62
C GLY A 271 -9.43 -10.44 12.48
N SER A 272 -9.73 -9.66 11.45
CA SER A 272 -11.05 -9.13 11.10
C SER A 272 -11.89 -10.07 10.22
N ALA A 273 -11.34 -11.18 9.72
CA ALA A 273 -12.01 -12.11 8.82
C ALA A 273 -13.09 -12.94 9.50
N LYS A 274 -14.12 -13.33 8.74
CA LYS A 274 -15.22 -14.19 9.20
C LYS A 274 -14.76 -15.62 9.53
N SER A 275 -13.90 -16.18 8.69
CA SER A 275 -13.36 -17.53 8.85
C SER A 275 -11.86 -17.59 8.61
N GLU A 276 -11.22 -18.69 9.00
CA GLU A 276 -9.78 -18.92 8.72
C GLU A 276 -9.51 -18.99 7.22
N THR A 277 -10.42 -19.58 6.46
CA THR A 277 -10.31 -19.64 4.99
C THR A 277 -10.41 -18.25 4.37
N ASP A 278 -11.35 -17.41 4.86
CA ASP A 278 -11.47 -16.02 4.39
C ASP A 278 -10.22 -15.22 4.70
N ALA A 279 -9.61 -15.42 5.86
CA ALA A 279 -8.35 -14.81 6.25
C ALA A 279 -7.20 -15.21 5.31
N ARG A 280 -6.99 -16.52 5.11
CA ARG A 280 -5.93 -17.04 4.24
C ARG A 280 -6.06 -16.58 2.80
N VAL A 281 -7.23 -16.85 2.21
CA VAL A 281 -7.49 -16.49 0.80
C VAL A 281 -7.43 -14.98 0.61
N GLY A 282 -8.05 -14.23 1.50
CA GLY A 282 -8.05 -12.77 1.41
C GLY A 282 -6.65 -12.18 1.47
N LEU A 283 -5.84 -12.57 2.45
CA LEU A 283 -4.51 -12.02 2.63
C LEU A 283 -3.56 -12.39 1.48
N VAL A 284 -3.56 -13.67 1.06
CA VAL A 284 -2.70 -14.14 -0.04
C VAL A 284 -3.12 -13.51 -1.37
N SER A 285 -4.44 -13.53 -1.69
CA SER A 285 -4.94 -12.96 -2.95
C SER A 285 -4.69 -11.46 -3.04
N GLY A 286 -4.93 -10.72 -1.95
CA GLY A 286 -4.69 -9.28 -1.91
C GLY A 286 -3.22 -8.93 -2.16
N ASN A 287 -2.30 -9.67 -1.54
CA ASN A 287 -0.88 -9.46 -1.76
C ASN A 287 -0.39 -9.90 -3.14
N LEU A 288 -0.99 -10.93 -3.75
CA LEU A 288 -0.67 -11.29 -5.14
C LEU A 288 -1.15 -10.21 -6.11
N ILE A 289 -2.39 -9.75 -5.99
CA ILE A 289 -2.93 -8.66 -6.83
C ILE A 289 -2.03 -7.42 -6.73
N LYS A 290 -1.62 -7.06 -5.50
CA LYS A 290 -0.69 -5.96 -5.30
C LYS A 290 0.56 -6.10 -6.16
N ARG A 291 1.17 -7.30 -6.27
CA ARG A 291 2.42 -7.51 -7.03
C ARG A 291 2.23 -7.36 -8.54
N PHE A 292 1.02 -7.56 -9.04
CA PHE A 292 0.71 -7.30 -10.45
C PHE A 292 0.41 -5.82 -10.74
N CYS A 293 0.05 -5.04 -9.72
CA CYS A 293 -0.33 -3.63 -9.87
C CYS A 293 0.76 -2.64 -9.46
N THR A 294 1.81 -3.08 -8.80
CA THR A 294 2.97 -2.26 -8.38
C THR A 294 4.26 -2.76 -8.96
#